data_4fd80d6503610e84b03cecc5c752678c
#
_entry.id   4fd80d6503610e84b03cecc5c752678c
#
_cell.length_a   1.000
_cell.length_b   1.000
_cell.length_c   1.000
_cell.angle_alpha   90.00
_cell.angle_beta   90.00
_cell.angle_gamma   90.00
#
_symmetry.space_group_name_H-M   'P 1'
#
loop_
_entity.id
_entity.type
_entity.pdbx_description
1 polymer ?
#
loop_
_entity_poly.entity_id
_entity_poly.type
_entity_poly.pdbx_seq_one_letter_code
_entity_poly.pdbx_strand_id
1 'polypeptide(L)'
;VRLALGLLNINHESIVLPYDDEKTPVELAGKKMLPVFQWSEGDASNESLDIIKRLDEKNILQNELTETPLFKEEVENLLSRIGAQVHSLCMPYWIWTPEFNDSSRSYFQTKKEVKRGPFNKLIQNKDEFLTKLETILEELEGNLQPFYKSDKMSIVDIAIASHLWGMYIFPEFQFSTKVHSYLQEIRKQCHFDYHVDFWKD
;
A
#
# COMPACT_ATOMS: atom_id res chain seq x y z
N VAL A 1 1.57 -3.16 6.93
CA VAL A 1 1.56 -4.26 7.94
C VAL A 1 1.93 -5.58 7.30
N ARG A 2 1.22 -6.11 6.26
CA ARG A 2 1.51 -7.43 5.66
C ARG A 2 2.97 -7.59 5.19
N LEU A 3 3.55 -6.56 4.53
CA LEU A 3 4.96 -6.55 4.16
C LEU A 3 5.88 -6.75 5.38
N ALA A 4 5.61 -6.00 6.46
CA ALA A 4 6.40 -6.13 7.68
C ALA A 4 6.25 -7.50 8.34
N LEU A 5 5.05 -8.09 8.38
CA LEU A 5 4.82 -9.43 8.90
C LEU A 5 5.66 -10.48 8.16
N GLY A 6 5.71 -10.39 6.82
CA GLY A 6 6.53 -11.29 6.01
C GLY A 6 8.02 -11.11 6.25
N LEU A 7 8.53 -9.86 6.26
CA LEU A 7 9.94 -9.59 6.54
C LEU A 7 10.37 -10.08 7.92
N LEU A 8 9.54 -9.86 8.93
CA LEU A 8 9.81 -10.26 10.30
C LEU A 8 9.55 -11.76 10.54
N ASN A 9 9.08 -12.47 9.51
CA ASN A 9 8.72 -13.89 9.56
C ASN A 9 7.74 -14.22 10.70
N ILE A 10 6.72 -13.37 10.87
CA ILE A 10 5.72 -13.52 11.93
C ILE A 10 4.55 -14.35 11.39
N ASN A 11 4.30 -15.49 12.03
CA ASN A 11 3.13 -16.31 11.73
C ASN A 11 1.85 -15.54 12.08
N HIS A 12 0.93 -15.49 11.14
CA HIS A 12 -0.34 -14.82 11.30
C HIS A 12 -1.42 -15.46 10.45
N GLU A 13 -2.66 -15.30 10.85
CA GLU A 13 -3.83 -15.59 10.03
C GLU A 13 -4.28 -14.30 9.34
N SER A 14 -4.45 -14.34 8.02
CA SER A 14 -4.95 -13.20 7.25
C SER A 14 -6.41 -13.40 6.90
N ILE A 15 -7.28 -12.60 7.49
CA ILE A 15 -8.72 -12.63 7.25
C ILE A 15 -9.08 -11.46 6.32
N VAL A 16 -9.59 -11.78 5.13
CA VAL A 16 -10.07 -10.78 4.18
C VAL A 16 -11.53 -10.45 4.50
N LEU A 17 -11.79 -9.23 4.90
CA LEU A 17 -13.14 -8.73 5.15
C LEU A 17 -13.72 -8.10 3.88
N PRO A 18 -15.03 -8.30 3.59
CA PRO A 18 -15.71 -7.51 2.57
C PRO A 18 -15.57 -6.02 2.83
N TYR A 19 -15.35 -5.23 1.77
CA TYR A 19 -15.08 -3.79 1.96
C TYR A 19 -16.24 -3.01 2.59
N ASP A 20 -17.46 -3.51 2.48
CA ASP A 20 -18.68 -2.99 3.11
C ASP A 20 -18.92 -3.48 4.54
N ASP A 21 -18.08 -4.37 5.07
CA ASP A 21 -18.10 -4.71 6.50
C ASP A 21 -17.60 -3.53 7.33
N GLU A 22 -18.53 -2.79 7.91
CA GLU A 22 -18.23 -1.71 8.85
C GLU A 22 -18.17 -2.21 10.30
N LYS A 23 -18.86 -3.32 10.59
CA LYS A 23 -19.07 -3.80 11.94
C LYS A 23 -17.79 -4.38 12.53
N THR A 24 -17.19 -5.33 11.83
CA THR A 24 -16.02 -6.07 12.35
C THR A 24 -14.83 -5.15 12.71
N PRO A 25 -14.37 -4.21 11.85
CA PRO A 25 -13.29 -3.30 12.23
C PRO A 25 -13.65 -2.38 13.39
N VAL A 26 -14.92 -1.94 13.48
CA VAL A 26 -15.37 -1.07 14.57
C VAL A 26 -15.40 -1.84 15.90
N GLU A 27 -15.88 -3.08 15.91
CA GLU A 27 -15.91 -3.93 17.11
C GLU A 27 -14.49 -4.27 17.61
N LEU A 28 -13.54 -4.50 16.68
CA LEU A 28 -12.17 -4.86 17.03
C LEU A 28 -11.31 -3.66 17.44
N ALA A 29 -11.41 -2.54 16.76
CA ALA A 29 -10.48 -1.42 16.89
C ALA A 29 -11.15 -0.04 17.00
N GLY A 30 -12.46 0.02 17.20
CA GLY A 30 -13.21 1.26 17.42
C GLY A 30 -13.47 2.14 16.18
N LYS A 31 -12.88 1.79 15.03
CA LYS A 31 -13.02 2.56 13.78
C LYS A 31 -13.09 1.63 12.58
N LYS A 32 -13.88 2.02 11.55
CA LYS A 32 -13.80 1.36 10.23
C LYS A 32 -12.53 1.80 9.50
N MET A 33 -11.43 1.20 9.84
CA MET A 33 -10.13 1.40 9.20
C MET A 33 -9.35 0.08 9.16
N LEU A 34 -8.71 -0.21 8.05
CA LEU A 34 -7.87 -1.39 7.86
C LEU A 34 -6.41 -0.93 7.60
N PRO A 35 -5.43 -1.75 7.94
CA PRO A 35 -5.55 -3.07 8.54
C PRO A 35 -5.98 -3.02 10.02
N VAL A 36 -6.60 -4.09 10.52
CA VAL A 36 -6.70 -4.36 11.96
C VAL A 36 -5.77 -5.52 12.27
N PHE A 37 -4.90 -5.38 13.26
CA PHE A 37 -4.10 -6.46 13.81
C PHE A 37 -4.53 -6.75 15.24
N GLN A 38 -4.83 -8.00 15.51
CA GLN A 38 -5.25 -8.48 16.84
C GLN A 38 -4.19 -9.42 17.40
N TRP A 39 -3.62 -9.07 18.55
CA TRP A 39 -2.65 -9.91 19.29
C TRP A 39 -3.34 -10.94 20.16
N SER A 40 -4.47 -10.55 20.78
CA SER A 40 -5.32 -11.40 21.62
C SER A 40 -6.72 -10.77 21.71
N GLU A 41 -7.66 -11.45 22.34
CA GLU A 41 -8.98 -10.88 22.59
C GLU A 41 -8.86 -9.57 23.38
N GLY A 42 -9.50 -8.51 22.87
CA GLY A 42 -9.46 -7.17 23.46
C GLY A 42 -8.17 -6.37 23.23
N ASP A 43 -7.17 -6.93 22.54
CA ASP A 43 -5.90 -6.26 22.20
C ASP A 43 -5.74 -6.18 20.69
N ALA A 44 -6.25 -5.13 20.09
CA ALA A 44 -6.18 -4.86 18.65
C ALA A 44 -5.82 -3.41 18.35
N SER A 45 -5.22 -3.18 17.18
CA SER A 45 -4.92 -1.84 16.67
C SER A 45 -5.17 -1.77 15.16
N ASN A 46 -5.48 -0.58 14.66
CA ASN A 46 -5.59 -0.26 13.24
C ASN A 46 -4.63 0.84 12.77
N GLU A 47 -3.70 1.27 13.61
CA GLU A 47 -2.66 2.23 13.25
C GLU A 47 -1.43 1.47 12.71
N SER A 48 -1.23 1.52 11.39
CA SER A 48 -0.25 0.67 10.70
C SER A 48 1.18 0.80 11.23
N LEU A 49 1.64 2.01 11.51
CA LEU A 49 3.00 2.24 12.01
C LEU A 49 3.17 1.73 13.44
N ASP A 50 2.17 1.93 14.29
CA ASP A 50 2.18 1.43 15.67
C ASP A 50 2.16 -0.10 15.71
N ILE A 51 1.37 -0.74 14.83
CA ILE A 51 1.37 -2.18 14.66
C ILE A 51 2.76 -2.68 14.29
N ILE A 52 3.38 -2.08 13.28
CA ILE A 52 4.71 -2.49 12.81
C ILE A 52 5.76 -2.28 13.91
N LYS A 53 5.75 -1.15 14.59
CA LYS A 53 6.66 -0.84 15.69
C LYS A 53 6.55 -1.85 16.82
N ARG A 54 5.34 -2.27 17.18
CA ARG A 54 5.11 -3.28 18.22
C ARG A 54 5.54 -4.68 17.80
N LEU A 55 5.41 -5.02 16.50
CA LEU A 55 5.81 -6.32 15.96
C LEU A 55 7.33 -6.44 15.76
N ASP A 56 8.01 -5.33 15.50
CA ASP A 56 9.44 -5.28 15.23
C ASP A 56 10.26 -5.02 16.50
N GLU A 57 10.19 -5.95 17.47
CA GLU A 57 10.89 -5.85 18.75
C GLU A 57 12.40 -5.66 18.63
N LYS A 58 12.99 -6.13 17.53
CA LYS A 58 14.44 -6.04 17.25
C LYS A 58 14.81 -4.77 16.48
N ASN A 59 13.83 -3.95 16.13
CA ASN A 59 13.99 -2.75 15.34
C ASN A 59 14.71 -2.97 13.99
N ILE A 60 14.41 -4.07 13.32
CA ILE A 60 14.99 -4.45 12.04
C ILE A 60 14.67 -3.41 10.95
N LEU A 61 13.46 -2.83 11.04
CA LEU A 61 12.94 -1.83 10.10
C LEU A 61 13.35 -0.39 10.45
N GLN A 62 14.12 -0.17 11.53
CA GLN A 62 14.54 1.17 11.95
C GLN A 62 13.32 2.10 12.16
N ASN A 63 12.38 1.68 13.00
CA ASN A 63 11.08 2.36 13.17
C ASN A 63 11.22 3.81 13.66
N GLU A 64 12.34 4.18 14.29
CA GLU A 64 12.66 5.55 14.69
C GLU A 64 12.76 6.51 13.51
N LEU A 65 12.99 6.02 12.29
CA LEU A 65 13.01 6.86 11.09
C LEU A 65 11.68 7.59 10.87
N THR A 66 10.55 7.02 11.32
CA THR A 66 9.23 7.65 11.20
C THR A 66 9.12 8.97 11.97
N GLU A 67 10.00 9.20 12.96
CA GLU A 67 10.04 10.43 13.75
C GLU A 67 11.01 11.49 13.21
N THR A 68 11.79 11.15 12.18
CA THR A 68 12.78 12.04 11.60
C THR A 68 12.16 13.12 10.70
N PRO A 69 12.81 14.29 10.53
CA PRO A 69 12.40 15.26 9.51
C PRO A 69 12.36 14.68 8.10
N LEU A 70 13.31 13.81 7.76
CA LEU A 70 13.31 13.10 6.47
C LEU A 70 11.98 12.40 6.21
N PHE A 71 11.47 11.66 7.19
CA PHE A 71 10.20 10.95 7.02
C PHE A 71 9.02 11.92 6.96
N LYS A 72 8.91 12.82 7.90
CA LYS A 72 7.76 13.73 8.06
C LYS A 72 7.64 14.76 6.92
N GLU A 73 8.74 15.22 6.38
CA GLU A 73 8.74 16.26 5.35
C GLU A 73 8.88 15.71 3.92
N GLU A 74 9.79 14.74 3.71
CA GLU A 74 10.06 14.21 2.37
C GLU A 74 9.23 12.95 2.09
N VAL A 75 9.31 11.93 2.96
CA VAL A 75 8.68 10.64 2.70
C VAL A 75 7.16 10.76 2.73
N GLU A 76 6.56 11.40 3.72
CA GLU A 76 5.10 11.60 3.76
C GLU A 76 4.58 12.39 2.55
N ASN A 77 5.33 13.41 2.12
CA ASN A 77 4.99 14.14 0.88
C ASN A 77 5.05 13.22 -0.35
N LEU A 78 6.12 12.43 -0.48
CA LEU A 78 6.27 11.45 -1.55
C LEU A 78 5.12 10.44 -1.54
N LEU A 79 4.79 9.85 -0.39
CA LEU A 79 3.70 8.90 -0.23
C LEU A 79 2.33 9.51 -0.59
N SER A 80 2.09 10.75 -0.19
CA SER A 80 0.87 11.49 -0.51
C SER A 80 0.73 11.69 -2.03
N ARG A 81 1.81 12.09 -2.70
CA ARG A 81 1.85 12.30 -4.15
C ARG A 81 1.65 10.98 -4.90
N ILE A 82 2.35 9.91 -4.51
CA ILE A 82 2.16 8.56 -5.06
C ILE A 82 0.72 8.11 -4.87
N GLY A 83 0.22 8.16 -3.65
CA GLY A 83 -1.13 7.71 -3.30
C GLY A 83 -2.23 8.45 -4.07
N ALA A 84 -2.03 9.74 -4.34
CA ALA A 84 -2.98 10.52 -5.15
C ALA A 84 -3.12 9.96 -6.57
N GLN A 85 -2.02 9.61 -7.23
CA GLN A 85 -2.03 9.08 -8.60
C GLN A 85 -2.44 7.61 -8.63
N VAL A 86 -1.82 6.76 -7.81
CA VAL A 86 -2.11 5.32 -7.74
C VAL A 86 -3.59 5.06 -7.44
N HIS A 87 -4.16 5.77 -6.48
CA HIS A 87 -5.59 5.62 -6.19
C HIS A 87 -6.48 6.06 -7.35
N SER A 88 -6.13 7.13 -8.06
CA SER A 88 -6.92 7.59 -9.21
C SER A 88 -6.85 6.62 -10.40
N LEU A 89 -5.68 6.02 -10.60
CA LEU A 89 -5.45 5.02 -11.66
C LEU A 89 -6.07 3.66 -11.34
N CYS A 90 -5.85 3.17 -10.12
CA CYS A 90 -6.08 1.77 -9.80
C CYS A 90 -7.45 1.48 -9.17
N MET A 91 -8.11 2.43 -8.48
CA MET A 91 -9.40 2.16 -7.85
C MET A 91 -10.47 1.62 -8.81
N PRO A 92 -10.56 2.09 -10.08
CA PRO A 92 -11.50 1.52 -11.04
C PRO A 92 -11.25 0.05 -11.39
N TYR A 93 -10.04 -0.44 -11.14
CA TYR A 93 -9.61 -1.82 -11.43
C TYR A 93 -9.63 -2.70 -10.18
N TRP A 94 -9.27 -2.16 -9.01
CA TRP A 94 -9.26 -2.93 -7.75
C TRP A 94 -10.61 -3.54 -7.40
N ILE A 95 -11.70 -2.89 -7.75
CA ILE A 95 -13.05 -3.41 -7.49
C ILE A 95 -13.36 -4.74 -8.21
N TRP A 96 -12.51 -5.16 -9.16
CA TRP A 96 -12.64 -6.42 -9.91
C TRP A 96 -11.74 -7.53 -9.36
N THR A 97 -10.95 -7.26 -8.31
CA THR A 97 -10.16 -8.29 -7.64
C THR A 97 -11.05 -9.26 -6.85
N PRO A 98 -10.57 -10.49 -6.58
CA PRO A 98 -11.38 -11.52 -5.89
C PRO A 98 -11.84 -11.13 -4.49
N GLU A 99 -11.22 -10.13 -3.87
CA GLU A 99 -11.60 -9.60 -2.56
C GLU A 99 -12.93 -8.83 -2.57
N PHE A 100 -13.43 -8.46 -3.75
CA PHE A 100 -14.67 -7.71 -3.88
C PHE A 100 -15.82 -8.60 -4.37
N ASN A 101 -16.89 -8.69 -3.59
CA ASN A 101 -18.20 -9.14 -4.04
C ASN A 101 -19.03 -7.95 -4.59
N ASP A 102 -20.21 -8.20 -5.12
CA ASP A 102 -21.04 -7.17 -5.76
C ASP A 102 -21.45 -6.05 -4.79
N SER A 103 -21.74 -6.39 -3.53
CA SER A 103 -22.10 -5.42 -2.49
C SER A 103 -20.92 -4.53 -2.14
N SER A 104 -19.78 -5.12 -1.82
CA SER A 104 -18.58 -4.39 -1.45
C SER A 104 -18.03 -3.54 -2.61
N ARG A 105 -18.18 -4.00 -3.85
CA ARG A 105 -17.84 -3.23 -5.07
C ARG A 105 -18.67 -1.96 -5.17
N SER A 106 -20.00 -2.09 -5.11
CA SER A 106 -20.91 -0.94 -5.18
C SER A 106 -20.66 0.04 -4.04
N TYR A 107 -20.46 -0.46 -2.83
CA TYR A 107 -20.16 0.37 -1.67
C TYR A 107 -18.83 1.12 -1.83
N PHE A 108 -17.76 0.43 -2.24
CA PHE A 108 -16.45 1.05 -2.47
C PHE A 108 -16.54 2.16 -3.51
N GLN A 109 -17.13 1.87 -4.68
CA GLN A 109 -17.27 2.82 -5.76
C GLN A 109 -18.01 4.06 -5.27
N THR A 110 -19.19 3.92 -4.67
CA THR A 110 -19.98 5.03 -4.15
C THR A 110 -19.19 5.91 -3.17
N LYS A 111 -18.49 5.30 -2.21
CA LYS A 111 -17.68 6.03 -1.22
C LYS A 111 -16.50 6.77 -1.84
N LYS A 112 -15.83 6.15 -2.83
CA LYS A 112 -14.60 6.71 -3.43
C LYS A 112 -14.91 7.79 -4.47
N GLU A 113 -15.98 7.63 -5.22
CA GLU A 113 -16.41 8.62 -6.21
C GLU A 113 -16.79 9.97 -5.58
N VAL A 114 -17.29 9.99 -4.36
CA VAL A 114 -17.54 11.25 -3.61
C VAL A 114 -16.27 12.10 -3.46
N LYS A 115 -15.11 11.46 -3.25
CA LYS A 115 -13.84 12.16 -3.01
C LYS A 115 -13.02 12.41 -4.28
N ARG A 116 -13.13 11.51 -5.28
CA ARG A 116 -12.23 11.48 -6.44
C ARG A 116 -12.94 11.70 -7.77
N GLY A 117 -14.26 11.81 -7.76
CA GLY A 117 -15.08 11.84 -8.97
C GLY A 117 -15.37 10.44 -9.52
N PRO A 118 -16.25 10.37 -10.53
CA PRO A 118 -16.72 9.13 -11.12
C PRO A 118 -15.55 8.30 -11.71
N PHE A 119 -15.56 6.98 -11.49
CA PHE A 119 -14.49 6.09 -11.97
C PHE A 119 -14.31 6.12 -13.49
N ASN A 120 -15.39 6.27 -14.26
CA ASN A 120 -15.29 6.46 -15.71
C ASN A 120 -14.52 7.74 -16.09
N LYS A 121 -14.60 8.80 -15.29
CA LYS A 121 -13.81 10.03 -15.50
C LYS A 121 -12.35 9.84 -15.12
N LEU A 122 -12.06 9.05 -14.08
CA LEU A 122 -10.69 8.70 -13.74
C LEU A 122 -10.03 7.92 -14.87
N ILE A 123 -10.74 6.94 -15.45
CA ILE A 123 -10.27 6.16 -16.61
C ILE A 123 -10.03 7.06 -17.83
N GLN A 124 -10.95 7.99 -18.13
CA GLN A 124 -10.80 8.94 -19.23
C GLN A 124 -9.60 9.87 -19.08
N ASN A 125 -9.23 10.23 -17.85
CA ASN A 125 -8.13 11.15 -17.53
C ASN A 125 -6.84 10.41 -17.12
N LYS A 126 -6.72 9.11 -17.38
CA LYS A 126 -5.60 8.28 -16.93
C LYS A 126 -4.23 8.84 -17.34
N ASP A 127 -4.12 9.40 -18.54
CA ASP A 127 -2.84 9.90 -19.06
C ASP A 127 -2.28 11.06 -18.22
N GLU A 128 -3.14 11.92 -17.67
CA GLU A 128 -2.73 12.98 -16.75
C GLU A 128 -2.15 12.40 -15.45
N PHE A 129 -2.80 11.37 -14.90
CA PHE A 129 -2.34 10.72 -13.68
C PHE A 129 -1.05 9.92 -13.91
N LEU A 130 -0.93 9.25 -15.07
CA LEU A 130 0.28 8.53 -15.46
C LEU A 130 1.47 9.47 -15.59
N THR A 131 1.34 10.58 -16.31
CA THR A 131 2.42 11.57 -16.46
C THR A 131 2.90 12.11 -15.12
N LYS A 132 1.96 12.40 -14.19
CA LYS A 132 2.31 12.83 -12.83
C LYS A 132 3.01 11.73 -12.04
N LEU A 133 2.55 10.49 -12.15
CA LEU A 133 3.16 9.35 -11.48
C LEU A 133 4.57 9.09 -12.01
N GLU A 134 4.78 9.14 -13.33
CA GLU A 134 6.08 8.96 -13.96
C GLU A 134 7.11 9.97 -13.41
N THR A 135 6.75 11.24 -13.32
CA THR A 135 7.63 12.27 -12.73
C THR A 135 7.98 11.95 -11.27
N ILE A 136 7.01 11.45 -10.49
CA ILE A 136 7.27 11.06 -9.09
C ILE A 136 8.18 9.83 -9.02
N LEU A 137 8.00 8.88 -9.94
CA LEU A 137 8.84 7.67 -10.00
C LEU A 137 10.26 7.97 -10.46
N GLU A 138 10.49 8.95 -11.33
CA GLU A 138 11.84 9.44 -11.69
C GLU A 138 12.54 10.02 -10.45
N GLU A 139 11.85 10.82 -9.64
CA GLU A 139 12.38 11.34 -8.37
C GLU A 139 12.71 10.20 -7.40
N LEU A 140 11.82 9.23 -7.25
CA LEU A 140 12.05 8.04 -6.43
C LEU A 140 13.30 7.28 -6.93
N GLU A 141 13.36 7.00 -8.23
CA GLU A 141 14.47 6.24 -8.84
C GLU A 141 15.83 6.89 -8.58
N GLY A 142 15.90 8.23 -8.62
CA GLY A 142 17.10 8.99 -8.29
C GLY A 142 17.58 8.80 -6.84
N ASN A 143 16.69 8.41 -5.95
CA ASN A 143 16.98 8.21 -4.52
C ASN A 143 17.19 6.73 -4.11
N LEU A 144 17.11 5.77 -5.04
CA LEU A 144 17.33 4.34 -4.73
C LEU A 144 18.82 3.96 -4.72
N GLN A 145 19.30 3.28 -3.59
CA GLN A 145 20.73 2.96 -3.31
C GLN A 145 21.00 1.63 -2.56
N PRO A 146 20.50 0.45 -2.86
CA PRO A 146 19.36 0.03 -3.68
C PRO A 146 18.00 0.34 -3.06
N PHE A 147 17.92 0.63 -1.76
CA PHE A 147 16.74 1.08 -1.06
C PHE A 147 16.67 2.61 -1.01
N TYR A 148 15.59 3.17 -0.49
CA TYR A 148 15.40 4.62 -0.50
C TYR A 148 16.44 5.33 0.38
N LYS A 149 17.37 6.04 -0.26
CA LYS A 149 18.53 6.73 0.36
C LYS A 149 19.35 5.83 1.31
N SER A 150 19.40 4.52 1.06
CA SER A 150 20.01 3.53 1.95
C SER A 150 20.46 2.28 1.21
N ASP A 151 21.47 1.59 1.76
CA ASP A 151 21.89 0.25 1.36
C ASP A 151 21.09 -0.87 2.04
N LYS A 152 20.23 -0.52 3.02
CA LYS A 152 19.41 -1.47 3.78
C LYS A 152 17.94 -1.07 3.73
N MET A 153 17.09 -2.10 3.64
CA MET A 153 15.65 -1.91 3.71
C MET A 153 15.22 -1.42 5.10
N SER A 154 14.29 -0.48 5.12
CA SER A 154 13.75 0.13 6.33
C SER A 154 12.24 0.29 6.28
N ILE A 155 11.66 0.89 7.32
CA ILE A 155 10.22 1.24 7.35
C ILE A 155 9.83 2.18 6.20
N VAL A 156 10.77 2.99 5.70
CA VAL A 156 10.55 3.89 4.56
C VAL A 156 10.21 3.09 3.31
N ASP A 157 10.96 2.02 3.05
CA ASP A 157 10.76 1.15 1.87
C ASP A 157 9.45 0.37 1.97
N ILE A 158 9.11 -0.09 3.17
CA ILE A 158 7.80 -0.72 3.45
C ILE A 158 6.66 0.26 3.14
N ALA A 159 6.79 1.52 3.54
CA ALA A 159 5.79 2.54 3.28
C ALA A 159 5.67 2.86 1.79
N ILE A 160 6.78 3.05 1.07
CA ILE A 160 6.81 3.30 -0.38
C ILE A 160 6.20 2.12 -1.14
N ALA A 161 6.67 0.90 -0.89
CA ALA A 161 6.16 -0.29 -1.55
C ALA A 161 4.66 -0.51 -1.30
N SER A 162 4.18 -0.20 -0.08
CA SER A 162 2.75 -0.32 0.26
C SER A 162 1.85 0.60 -0.57
N HIS A 163 2.37 1.69 -1.11
CA HIS A 163 1.65 2.61 -1.99
C HIS A 163 1.76 2.25 -3.47
N LEU A 164 2.85 1.60 -3.88
CA LEU A 164 3.16 1.34 -5.29
C LEU A 164 2.70 -0.02 -5.80
N TRP A 165 2.68 -1.07 -4.95
CA TRP A 165 2.39 -2.42 -5.42
C TRP A 165 1.03 -2.54 -6.13
N GLY A 166 0.07 -1.69 -5.77
CA GLY A 166 -1.25 -1.66 -6.42
C GLY A 166 -1.21 -1.34 -7.92
N MET A 167 -0.12 -0.73 -8.41
CA MET A 167 0.06 -0.46 -9.84
C MET A 167 0.26 -1.72 -10.69
N TYR A 168 0.65 -2.85 -10.09
CA TYR A 168 0.72 -4.12 -10.82
C TYR A 168 -0.64 -4.64 -11.31
N ILE A 169 -1.73 -4.12 -10.75
CA ILE A 169 -3.10 -4.42 -11.22
C ILE A 169 -3.48 -3.52 -12.40
N PHE A 170 -2.81 -2.38 -12.60
CA PHE A 170 -3.14 -1.48 -13.71
C PHE A 170 -2.51 -2.00 -15.02
N PRO A 171 -3.32 -2.39 -16.05
CA PRO A 171 -2.85 -3.22 -17.17
C PRO A 171 -1.95 -2.48 -18.16
N GLU A 172 -1.98 -1.16 -18.17
CA GLU A 172 -1.35 -0.32 -19.19
C GLU A 172 -0.04 0.32 -18.71
N PHE A 173 0.48 -0.05 -17.54
CA PHE A 173 1.65 0.58 -16.95
C PHE A 173 2.75 -0.44 -16.63
N GLN A 174 3.99 -0.03 -16.85
CA GLN A 174 5.18 -0.78 -16.46
C GLN A 174 6.15 0.15 -15.75
N PHE A 175 6.62 -0.27 -14.58
CA PHE A 175 7.70 0.41 -13.89
C PHE A 175 8.99 0.39 -14.69
N SER A 176 9.85 1.41 -14.54
CA SER A 176 11.23 1.35 -15.00
C SER A 176 11.94 0.12 -14.40
N THR A 177 12.98 -0.36 -15.08
CA THR A 177 13.74 -1.53 -14.61
C THR A 177 14.23 -1.35 -13.18
N LYS A 178 14.67 -0.15 -12.79
CA LYS A 178 15.23 0.12 -11.46
C LYS A 178 14.13 0.10 -10.38
N VAL A 179 13.01 0.78 -10.62
CA VAL A 179 11.86 0.78 -9.69
C VAL A 179 11.24 -0.62 -9.60
N HIS A 180 11.10 -1.32 -10.73
CA HIS A 180 10.62 -2.70 -10.72
C HIS A 180 11.52 -3.60 -9.89
N SER A 181 12.86 -3.56 -10.09
CA SER A 181 13.81 -4.36 -9.33
C SER A 181 13.76 -4.05 -7.84
N TYR A 182 13.65 -2.78 -7.45
CA TYR A 182 13.46 -2.35 -6.08
C TYR A 182 12.20 -2.98 -5.45
N LEU A 183 11.06 -2.89 -6.13
CA LEU A 183 9.80 -3.47 -5.63
C LEU A 183 9.86 -5.00 -5.56
N GLN A 184 10.51 -5.67 -6.54
CA GLN A 184 10.67 -7.13 -6.53
C GLN A 184 11.59 -7.59 -5.41
N GLU A 185 12.63 -6.83 -5.06
CA GLU A 185 13.50 -7.16 -3.93
C GLU A 185 12.72 -7.05 -2.59
N ILE A 186 11.91 -6.01 -2.41
CA ILE A 186 11.03 -5.89 -1.24
C ILE A 186 10.02 -7.04 -1.20
N ARG A 187 9.37 -7.34 -2.33
CA ARG A 187 8.43 -8.47 -2.45
C ARG A 187 9.05 -9.77 -1.99
N LYS A 188 10.28 -10.04 -2.46
CA LYS A 188 11.03 -11.25 -2.13
C LYS A 188 11.37 -11.33 -0.63
N GLN A 189 11.92 -10.25 -0.07
CA GLN A 189 12.30 -10.23 1.35
C GLN A 189 11.07 -10.26 2.28
N CYS A 190 9.98 -9.65 1.87
CA CYS A 190 8.74 -9.60 2.63
C CYS A 190 7.81 -10.81 2.38
N HIS A 191 8.18 -11.74 1.50
CA HIS A 191 7.32 -12.88 1.13
C HIS A 191 5.88 -12.45 0.77
N PHE A 192 5.76 -11.32 0.05
CA PHE A 192 4.49 -10.68 -0.24
C PHE A 192 4.21 -10.65 -1.74
N ASP A 193 3.07 -11.19 -2.16
CA ASP A 193 2.65 -11.16 -3.56
C ASP A 193 2.02 -9.80 -3.91
N TYR A 194 2.46 -9.21 -5.05
CA TYR A 194 1.94 -7.95 -5.59
C TYR A 194 0.85 -8.14 -6.65
N HIS A 195 0.31 -9.34 -6.80
CA HIS A 195 -0.62 -9.66 -7.88
C HIS A 195 -0.08 -9.37 -9.29
N VAL A 196 1.24 -9.56 -9.48
CA VAL A 196 1.91 -9.29 -10.77
C VAL A 196 1.36 -10.12 -11.93
N ASP A 197 0.70 -11.22 -11.63
CA ASP A 197 0.09 -12.14 -12.59
C ASP A 197 -1.43 -12.02 -12.65
N PHE A 198 -2.02 -11.00 -12.03
CA PHE A 198 -3.47 -10.83 -11.91
C PHE A 198 -4.21 -10.89 -13.26
N TRP A 199 -3.59 -10.40 -14.33
CA TRP A 199 -4.15 -10.36 -15.68
C TRP A 199 -3.61 -11.44 -16.63
N LYS A 200 -2.78 -12.35 -16.12
CA LYS A 200 -2.23 -13.46 -16.90
C LYS A 200 -3.08 -14.71 -16.65
N ASP A 201 -4.07 -14.92 -17.46
CA ASP A 201 -4.78 -16.19 -17.63
C ASP A 201 -4.35 -16.87 -18.93
#